data_99c8ec711947b923851da8d3d085c967
#
_entry.id   99c8ec711947b923851da8d3d085c967
#
_cell.length_a   1.000
_cell.length_b   1.000
_cell.length_c   1.000
_cell.angle_alpha   90.00
_cell.angle_beta   90.00
_cell.angle_gamma   90.00
#
_symmetry.space_group_name_H-M   'P 1'
#
loop_
_entity.id
_entity.type
_entity.pdbx_description
1 polymer ?
#
loop_
_entity_poly.entity_id
_entity_poly.type
_entity_poly.pdbx_seq_one_letter_code
_entity_poly.pdbx_strand_id
1 'polypeptide(L)'
;MKENVFERMERIDGQRKISDFIVKQKQDYEFKVKYATIRAREFAEECDRRELNYRVSVGGLDSITLFIFLKSIGIHATGISVSYLEDSSIQKIHKELGIERLKPSVRYVDSAGKEHRWTKQDIIQEFGFPVLSKEIAAKIELLANPTEKNKTVRHAIVTGETGAYGGYQKNSRMKMSQKWLEKFGGYANNEEGTNYQIPNFKVSSKCCYYLKEKPCNTWAKEHNSVPYLGLMASEGGRRAKSLMINGCNYFGKSTIRSAPFAIFNRQDILQLALDLNVPVPEIYGKIERQEDGTLYTTKAQRTGCSMCGFGLHLEKRPHRFDLLKEQNPKEWEYWMYNCCTDDKTGERYGWARVLDYINVKY
;
A
#
# COMPACT_ATOMS: atom_id res chain seq x y z
N MET A 1 26.69 22.22 13.73
CA MET A 1 26.13 22.13 15.10
C MET A 1 26.55 20.79 15.68
N LYS A 2 27.04 20.76 16.93
CA LYS A 2 27.37 19.51 17.61
C LYS A 2 26.06 18.78 17.93
N GLU A 3 25.97 17.51 17.52
CA GLU A 3 24.83 16.64 17.82
C GLU A 3 24.63 16.55 19.34
N ASN A 4 23.38 16.69 19.80
CA ASN A 4 23.06 16.56 21.23
C ASN A 4 23.29 15.11 21.67
N VAL A 5 23.71 14.90 22.91
CA VAL A 5 24.00 13.56 23.47
C VAL A 5 22.79 12.64 23.37
N PHE A 6 21.57 13.14 23.60
CA PHE A 6 20.32 12.35 23.45
C PHE A 6 20.08 11.93 22.00
N GLU A 7 20.23 12.84 21.03
CA GLU A 7 20.11 12.54 19.61
C GLU A 7 21.12 11.49 19.15
N ARG A 8 22.35 11.58 19.68
CA ARG A 8 23.40 10.58 19.43
C ARG A 8 23.04 9.22 20.01
N MET A 9 22.51 9.16 21.24
CA MET A 9 22.07 7.91 21.88
C MET A 9 20.92 7.27 21.11
N GLU A 10 19.89 8.04 20.73
CA GLU A 10 18.77 7.55 19.92
C GLU A 10 19.23 7.02 18.55
N ARG A 11 20.20 7.69 17.92
CA ARG A 11 20.76 7.24 16.64
C ARG A 11 21.54 5.93 16.80
N ILE A 12 22.33 5.78 17.85
CA ILE A 12 23.10 4.54 18.14
C ILE A 12 22.14 3.39 18.43
N ASP A 13 21.11 3.60 19.24
CA ASP A 13 20.07 2.59 19.53
C ASP A 13 19.32 2.19 18.26
N GLY A 14 18.95 3.15 17.43
CA GLY A 14 18.34 2.89 16.13
C GLY A 14 19.21 2.07 15.18
N GLN A 15 20.52 2.34 15.13
CA GLN A 15 21.46 1.57 14.32
C GLN A 15 21.61 0.13 14.84
N ARG A 16 21.70 -0.06 16.15
CA ARG A 16 21.74 -1.38 16.77
C ARG A 16 20.48 -2.19 16.46
N LYS A 17 19.31 -1.62 16.61
CA LYS A 17 18.03 -2.28 16.26
C LYS A 17 17.98 -2.72 14.80
N ILE A 18 18.47 -1.87 13.89
CA ILE A 18 18.53 -2.21 12.46
C ILE A 18 19.51 -3.38 12.22
N SER A 19 20.70 -3.35 12.83
CA SER A 19 21.68 -4.44 12.72
C SER A 19 21.10 -5.77 13.21
N ASP A 20 20.49 -5.77 14.40
CA ASP A 20 19.87 -6.96 14.99
C ASP A 20 18.73 -7.49 14.11
N PHE A 21 17.96 -6.61 13.51
CA PHE A 21 16.91 -6.98 12.56
C PHE A 21 17.49 -7.67 11.31
N ILE A 22 18.55 -7.09 10.73
CA ILE A 22 19.21 -7.64 9.53
C ILE A 22 19.80 -9.03 9.82
N VAL A 23 20.39 -9.23 11.00
CA VAL A 23 20.90 -10.54 11.43
C VAL A 23 19.76 -11.57 11.46
N LYS A 24 18.61 -11.23 12.05
CA LYS A 24 17.43 -12.11 12.06
C LYS A 24 16.88 -12.39 10.66
N GLN A 25 16.90 -11.39 9.77
CA GLN A 25 16.42 -11.54 8.39
C GLN A 25 17.29 -12.49 7.56
N LYS A 26 18.57 -12.65 7.92
CA LYS A 26 19.53 -13.55 7.27
C LYS A 26 19.49 -14.99 7.80
N GLN A 27 18.74 -15.25 8.87
CA GLN A 27 18.59 -16.60 9.42
C GLN A 27 17.83 -17.51 8.42
N ASP A 28 17.93 -18.82 8.68
CA ASP A 28 17.22 -19.83 7.90
C ASP A 28 15.70 -19.71 8.02
N TYR A 29 15.02 -20.42 7.19
CA TYR A 29 13.56 -20.41 7.12
C TYR A 29 12.91 -20.91 8.41
N GLU A 30 13.43 -21.98 9.01
CA GLU A 30 12.89 -22.56 10.25
C GLU A 30 12.96 -21.59 11.42
N PHE A 31 14.09 -20.90 11.57
CA PHE A 31 14.24 -19.83 12.56
C PHE A 31 13.17 -18.75 12.35
N LYS A 32 12.98 -18.31 11.12
CA LYS A 32 12.01 -17.24 10.81
C LYS A 32 10.57 -17.65 11.14
N VAL A 33 10.18 -18.90 10.85
CA VAL A 33 8.85 -19.43 11.20
C VAL A 33 8.67 -19.48 12.72
N LYS A 34 9.65 -20.01 13.46
CA LYS A 34 9.64 -20.02 14.94
C LYS A 34 9.54 -18.61 15.51
N TYR A 35 10.35 -17.69 14.99
CA TYR A 35 10.34 -16.30 15.40
C TYR A 35 8.97 -15.62 15.12
N ALA A 36 8.41 -15.82 13.94
CA ALA A 36 7.08 -15.31 13.60
C ALA A 36 5.99 -15.87 14.54
N THR A 37 6.06 -17.15 14.88
CA THR A 37 5.15 -17.81 15.84
C THR A 37 5.21 -17.15 17.21
N ILE A 38 6.42 -16.94 17.75
CA ILE A 38 6.63 -16.29 19.04
C ILE A 38 6.07 -14.85 19.00
N ARG A 39 6.44 -14.08 17.98
CA ARG A 39 5.96 -12.69 17.87
C ARG A 39 4.45 -12.60 17.73
N ALA A 40 3.83 -13.50 16.98
CA ALA A 40 2.37 -13.54 16.84
C ALA A 40 1.68 -13.86 18.16
N ARG A 41 2.16 -14.83 18.93
CA ARG A 41 1.61 -15.19 20.24
C ARG A 41 1.76 -14.09 21.27
N GLU A 42 2.95 -13.48 21.38
CA GLU A 42 3.17 -12.35 22.28
C GLU A 42 2.23 -11.17 21.97
N PHE A 43 1.94 -10.93 20.68
CA PHE A 43 1.00 -9.89 20.31
C PHE A 43 -0.43 -10.24 20.72
N ALA A 44 -0.87 -11.49 20.53
CA ALA A 44 -2.18 -11.94 20.95
C ALA A 44 -2.33 -11.83 22.47
N GLU A 45 -1.37 -12.36 23.26
CA GLU A 45 -1.38 -12.28 24.72
C GLU A 45 -1.44 -10.83 25.24
N GLU A 46 -0.74 -9.91 24.58
CA GLU A 46 -0.77 -8.49 24.95
C GLU A 46 -2.10 -7.84 24.57
N CYS A 47 -2.69 -8.23 23.43
CA CYS A 47 -4.02 -7.77 23.03
C CYS A 47 -5.08 -8.27 24.02
N ASP A 48 -5.03 -9.54 24.41
CA ASP A 48 -5.97 -10.13 25.37
C ASP A 48 -5.88 -9.41 26.73
N ARG A 49 -4.67 -9.09 27.21
CA ARG A 49 -4.48 -8.28 28.42
C ARG A 49 -5.07 -6.87 28.34
N ARG A 50 -5.16 -6.30 27.11
CA ARG A 50 -5.71 -4.97 26.86
C ARG A 50 -7.16 -5.00 26.39
N GLU A 51 -7.81 -6.16 26.39
CA GLU A 51 -9.17 -6.35 25.89
C GLU A 51 -9.36 -5.86 24.45
N LEU A 52 -8.32 -6.09 23.60
CA LEU A 52 -8.33 -5.75 22.19
C LEU A 52 -8.59 -6.99 21.35
N ASN A 53 -9.51 -6.88 20.43
CA ASN A 53 -9.67 -7.88 19.36
C ASN A 53 -8.54 -7.72 18.32
N TYR A 54 -8.27 -8.77 17.56
CA TYR A 54 -7.29 -8.73 16.50
C TYR A 54 -7.82 -9.27 15.18
N ARG A 55 -7.34 -8.71 14.08
CA ARG A 55 -7.80 -9.01 12.72
C ARG A 55 -6.67 -9.14 11.74
N VAL A 56 -6.96 -9.76 10.59
CA VAL A 56 -6.13 -9.69 9.38
C VAL A 56 -6.92 -8.99 8.27
N SER A 57 -6.35 -7.96 7.68
CA SER A 57 -6.87 -7.39 6.43
C SER A 57 -6.38 -8.25 5.27
N VAL A 58 -7.23 -9.15 4.80
CA VAL A 58 -6.90 -10.16 3.80
C VAL A 58 -7.09 -9.59 2.40
N GLY A 59 -6.04 -9.65 1.58
CA GLY A 59 -6.03 -9.32 0.16
C GLY A 59 -5.48 -10.51 -0.64
N GLY A 60 -4.28 -10.36 -1.26
CA GLY A 60 -3.62 -11.41 -2.02
C GLY A 60 -2.90 -12.47 -1.16
N LEU A 61 -2.08 -13.28 -1.82
CA LEU A 61 -1.46 -14.48 -1.29
C LEU A 61 -0.74 -14.29 0.06
N ASP A 62 0.01 -13.21 0.23
CA ASP A 62 0.80 -13.00 1.46
C ASP A 62 -0.08 -12.84 2.71
N SER A 63 -1.22 -12.15 2.58
CA SER A 63 -2.17 -11.97 3.68
C SER A 63 -3.09 -13.19 3.88
N ILE A 64 -3.37 -13.96 2.83
CA ILE A 64 -4.04 -15.27 2.93
C ILE A 64 -3.12 -16.23 3.70
N THR A 65 -1.84 -16.27 3.36
CA THR A 65 -0.83 -17.07 4.08
C THR A 65 -0.74 -16.67 5.54
N LEU A 66 -0.72 -15.35 5.85
CA LEU A 66 -0.73 -14.89 7.24
C LEU A 66 -1.98 -15.34 7.99
N PHE A 67 -3.15 -15.22 7.38
CA PHE A 67 -4.41 -15.62 8.02
C PHE A 67 -4.43 -17.11 8.37
N ILE A 68 -3.99 -17.96 7.45
CA ILE A 68 -3.89 -19.41 7.65
C ILE A 68 -2.78 -19.75 8.67
N PHE A 69 -1.64 -19.07 8.61
CA PHE A 69 -0.55 -19.23 9.58
C PHE A 69 -1.02 -18.92 11.01
N LEU A 70 -1.72 -17.82 11.24
CA LEU A 70 -2.24 -17.49 12.57
C LEU A 70 -3.20 -18.58 13.07
N LYS A 71 -4.09 -19.06 12.21
CA LYS A 71 -5.01 -20.15 12.52
C LYS A 71 -4.27 -21.46 12.86
N SER A 72 -3.20 -21.79 12.14
CA SER A 72 -2.40 -23.02 12.37
C SER A 72 -1.66 -23.02 13.72
N ILE A 73 -1.38 -21.85 14.28
CA ILE A 73 -0.73 -21.70 15.60
C ILE A 73 -1.72 -21.38 16.73
N GLY A 74 -3.04 -21.52 16.47
CA GLY A 74 -4.11 -21.36 17.46
C GLY A 74 -4.57 -19.92 17.70
N ILE A 75 -4.21 -18.96 16.81
CA ILE A 75 -4.64 -17.56 16.90
C ILE A 75 -5.83 -17.34 15.96
N HIS A 76 -7.01 -17.09 16.55
CA HIS A 76 -8.27 -16.91 15.82
C HIS A 76 -8.54 -15.43 15.51
N ALA A 77 -7.75 -14.86 14.59
CA ALA A 77 -7.95 -13.48 14.13
C ALA A 77 -9.15 -13.39 13.17
N THR A 78 -9.93 -12.30 13.28
CA THR A 78 -11.00 -12.04 12.31
C THR A 78 -10.42 -11.63 10.97
N GLY A 79 -10.78 -12.37 9.91
CA GLY A 79 -10.40 -11.99 8.53
C GLY A 79 -11.40 -10.97 7.96
N ILE A 80 -10.92 -9.81 7.52
CA ILE A 80 -11.73 -8.80 6.86
C ILE A 80 -11.15 -8.44 5.49
N SER A 81 -11.98 -8.09 4.52
CA SER A 81 -11.52 -7.69 3.18
C SER A 81 -12.52 -6.76 2.48
N VAL A 82 -11.98 -5.93 1.59
CA VAL A 82 -12.75 -5.20 0.59
C VAL A 82 -12.65 -5.92 -0.77
N SER A 83 -12.90 -7.21 -0.77
CA SER A 83 -12.58 -8.16 -1.85
C SER A 83 -13.20 -7.83 -3.21
N TYR A 84 -14.22 -6.97 -3.29
CA TYR A 84 -14.80 -6.54 -4.58
C TYR A 84 -13.82 -5.83 -5.53
N LEU A 85 -12.64 -5.44 -5.02
CA LEU A 85 -11.56 -4.83 -5.80
C LEU A 85 -10.48 -5.82 -6.22
N GLU A 86 -10.52 -7.03 -5.69
CA GLU A 86 -9.55 -8.07 -5.96
C GLU A 86 -10.04 -8.97 -7.11
N ASP A 87 -9.12 -9.71 -7.71
CA ASP A 87 -9.45 -10.71 -8.73
C ASP A 87 -10.50 -11.72 -8.24
N SER A 88 -11.32 -12.25 -9.16
CA SER A 88 -12.41 -13.18 -8.84
C SER A 88 -11.93 -14.45 -8.14
N SER A 89 -10.74 -14.96 -8.49
CA SER A 89 -10.14 -16.13 -7.84
C SER A 89 -9.75 -15.84 -6.38
N ILE A 90 -9.29 -14.62 -6.08
CA ILE A 90 -9.05 -14.16 -4.71
C ILE A 90 -10.36 -14.05 -3.93
N GLN A 91 -11.40 -13.46 -4.54
CA GLN A 91 -12.71 -13.33 -3.93
C GLN A 91 -13.32 -14.69 -3.57
N LYS A 92 -13.12 -15.72 -4.42
CA LYS A 92 -13.53 -17.10 -4.17
C LYS A 92 -12.86 -17.66 -2.92
N ILE A 93 -11.54 -17.56 -2.82
CA ILE A 93 -10.77 -18.01 -1.64
C ILE A 93 -11.22 -17.26 -0.37
N HIS A 94 -11.44 -15.94 -0.44
CA HIS A 94 -11.95 -15.18 0.70
C HIS A 94 -13.29 -15.73 1.20
N LYS A 95 -14.19 -16.09 0.29
CA LYS A 95 -15.49 -16.70 0.64
C LYS A 95 -15.31 -18.07 1.30
N GLU A 96 -14.45 -18.91 0.76
CA GLU A 96 -14.14 -20.25 1.30
C GLU A 96 -13.52 -20.19 2.71
N LEU A 97 -12.68 -19.18 2.96
CA LEU A 97 -12.04 -18.96 4.25
C LEU A 97 -12.92 -18.22 5.27
N GLY A 98 -14.15 -17.82 4.91
CA GLY A 98 -15.05 -17.08 5.79
C GLY A 98 -14.59 -15.64 6.08
N ILE A 99 -13.85 -15.02 5.15
CA ILE A 99 -13.39 -13.63 5.29
C ILE A 99 -14.59 -12.68 5.16
N GLU A 100 -14.77 -11.82 6.15
CA GLU A 100 -15.84 -10.81 6.16
C GLU A 100 -15.61 -9.78 5.07
N ARG A 101 -16.60 -9.58 4.20
CA ARG A 101 -16.53 -8.63 3.10
C ARG A 101 -17.08 -7.27 3.53
N LEU A 102 -16.19 -6.29 3.67
CA LEU A 102 -16.55 -4.93 4.00
C LEU A 102 -17.10 -4.17 2.77
N LYS A 103 -18.08 -3.31 3.02
CA LYS A 103 -18.62 -2.40 2.00
C LYS A 103 -17.75 -1.16 1.88
N PRO A 104 -17.69 -0.51 0.67
CA PRO A 104 -17.03 0.79 0.51
C PRO A 104 -17.62 1.85 1.44
N SER A 105 -16.85 2.87 1.76
CA SER A 105 -17.32 4.00 2.56
C SER A 105 -18.51 4.70 1.91
N VAL A 106 -19.42 5.18 2.73
CA VAL A 106 -20.54 6.02 2.26
C VAL A 106 -19.99 7.33 1.72
N ARG A 107 -20.48 7.73 0.54
CA ARG A 107 -20.21 9.01 -0.10
C ARG A 107 -21.23 10.06 0.35
N TYR A 108 -22.52 9.74 0.24
CA TYR A 108 -23.64 10.54 0.72
C TYR A 108 -24.86 9.66 0.95
N VAL A 109 -25.82 10.22 1.69
CA VAL A 109 -27.16 9.64 1.87
C VAL A 109 -28.14 10.53 1.15
N ASP A 110 -29.02 9.97 0.32
CA ASP A 110 -30.03 10.75 -0.41
C ASP A 110 -31.23 11.10 0.47
N SER A 111 -32.16 11.87 -0.09
CA SER A 111 -33.36 12.31 0.62
C SER A 111 -34.32 11.17 1.02
N ALA A 112 -34.18 10.01 0.42
CA ALA A 112 -34.92 8.79 0.76
C ALA A 112 -34.21 7.92 1.81
N GLY A 113 -33.07 8.37 2.34
CA GLY A 113 -32.27 7.63 3.32
C GLY A 113 -31.41 6.52 2.72
N LYS A 114 -31.28 6.45 1.40
CA LYS A 114 -30.45 5.43 0.73
C LYS A 114 -29.00 5.88 0.71
N GLU A 115 -28.12 4.97 1.16
CA GLU A 115 -26.68 5.18 1.10
C GLU A 115 -26.12 4.99 -0.31
N HIS A 116 -25.41 5.98 -0.80
CA HIS A 116 -24.59 5.90 -1.99
C HIS A 116 -23.13 5.78 -1.59
N ARG A 117 -22.48 4.70 -2.00
CA ARG A 117 -21.12 4.37 -1.61
C ARG A 117 -20.14 4.73 -2.71
N TRP A 118 -18.92 5.07 -2.30
CA TRP A 118 -17.84 5.36 -3.21
C TRP A 118 -17.57 4.19 -4.15
N THR A 119 -17.58 4.45 -5.45
CA THR A 119 -17.04 3.58 -6.48
C THR A 119 -15.64 4.04 -6.87
N LYS A 120 -14.87 3.18 -7.51
CA LYS A 120 -13.55 3.55 -8.04
C LYS A 120 -13.67 4.67 -9.08
N GLN A 121 -14.69 4.61 -9.94
CA GLN A 121 -14.98 5.64 -10.94
C GLN A 121 -15.24 6.99 -10.30
N ASP A 122 -16.13 7.06 -9.28
CA ASP A 122 -16.42 8.29 -8.57
C ASP A 122 -15.15 8.94 -8.00
N ILE A 123 -14.28 8.11 -7.39
CA ILE A 123 -13.06 8.61 -6.77
C ILE A 123 -12.08 9.13 -7.81
N ILE A 124 -11.92 8.42 -8.92
CA ILE A 124 -11.02 8.87 -10.00
C ILE A 124 -11.55 10.14 -10.65
N GLN A 125 -12.85 10.23 -10.90
CA GLN A 125 -13.49 11.44 -11.43
C GLN A 125 -13.32 12.64 -10.49
N GLU A 126 -13.55 12.45 -9.20
CA GLU A 126 -13.55 13.55 -8.22
C GLU A 126 -12.14 13.96 -7.79
N PHE A 127 -11.29 12.99 -7.45
CA PHE A 127 -9.96 13.24 -6.87
C PHE A 127 -8.82 12.99 -7.83
N GLY A 128 -8.98 12.13 -8.83
CA GLY A 128 -7.96 11.81 -9.82
C GLY A 128 -7.38 10.42 -9.75
N PHE A 129 -6.49 10.14 -10.67
CA PHE A 129 -5.89 8.83 -10.93
C PHE A 129 -4.85 8.42 -9.89
N PRO A 130 -4.88 7.17 -9.39
CA PRO A 130 -3.87 6.61 -8.50
C PRO A 130 -2.64 6.14 -9.31
N VAL A 131 -1.76 7.07 -9.67
CA VAL A 131 -0.60 6.84 -10.55
C VAL A 131 0.72 7.01 -9.80
N LEU A 132 1.81 6.43 -10.33
CA LEU A 132 3.18 6.40 -9.79
C LEU A 132 3.29 5.66 -8.47
N SER A 133 3.20 6.34 -7.35
CA SER A 133 3.12 5.74 -6.01
C SER A 133 2.17 6.54 -5.13
N LYS A 134 1.67 5.93 -4.04
CA LYS A 134 0.83 6.66 -3.07
C LYS A 134 1.50 7.94 -2.56
N GLU A 135 2.81 7.89 -2.32
CA GLU A 135 3.56 9.04 -1.83
C GLU A 135 3.67 10.14 -2.87
N ILE A 136 4.03 9.76 -4.10
CA ILE A 136 4.17 10.74 -5.20
C ILE A 136 2.80 11.31 -5.57
N ALA A 137 1.76 10.48 -5.66
CA ALA A 137 0.40 10.94 -5.95
C ALA A 137 -0.12 11.93 -4.89
N ALA A 138 0.16 11.68 -3.61
CA ALA A 138 -0.19 12.62 -2.54
C ALA A 138 0.59 13.95 -2.64
N LYS A 139 1.86 13.91 -3.03
CA LYS A 139 2.66 15.13 -3.28
C LYS A 139 2.11 15.92 -4.47
N ILE A 140 1.76 15.24 -5.55
CA ILE A 140 1.14 15.87 -6.75
C ILE A 140 -0.20 16.50 -6.37
N GLU A 141 -1.04 15.82 -5.59
CA GLU A 141 -2.32 16.35 -5.10
C GLU A 141 -2.11 17.65 -4.30
N LEU A 142 -1.08 17.70 -3.42
CA LEU A 142 -0.75 18.92 -2.66
C LEU A 142 -0.26 20.06 -3.55
N LEU A 143 0.55 19.77 -4.57
CA LEU A 143 1.03 20.77 -5.52
C LEU A 143 -0.09 21.33 -6.40
N ALA A 144 -1.01 20.46 -6.82
CA ALA A 144 -2.17 20.84 -7.65
C ALA A 144 -3.23 21.67 -6.88
N ASN A 145 -3.23 21.61 -5.53
CA ASN A 145 -4.19 22.30 -4.68
C ASN A 145 -3.49 23.23 -3.67
N PRO A 146 -2.92 24.35 -4.13
CA PRO A 146 -2.17 25.28 -3.28
C PRO A 146 -3.11 25.98 -2.28
N THR A 147 -2.69 26.01 -1.03
CA THR A 147 -3.32 26.77 0.06
C THR A 147 -2.25 27.39 0.96
N GLU A 148 -2.59 28.40 1.74
CA GLU A 148 -1.64 28.96 2.72
C GLU A 148 -1.23 27.91 3.76
N LYS A 149 -2.15 27.00 4.15
CA LYS A 149 -1.86 25.95 5.14
C LYS A 149 -0.84 24.91 4.64
N ASN A 150 -0.75 24.68 3.33
CA ASN A 150 0.17 23.69 2.76
C ASN A 150 1.42 24.31 2.10
N LYS A 151 1.61 25.63 2.21
CA LYS A 151 2.73 26.38 1.59
C LYS A 151 4.09 25.78 1.95
N THR A 152 4.37 25.59 3.25
CA THR A 152 5.64 25.01 3.72
C THR A 152 5.87 23.58 3.21
N VAL A 153 4.81 22.77 3.15
CA VAL A 153 4.90 21.40 2.63
C VAL A 153 5.16 21.40 1.12
N ARG A 154 4.52 22.29 0.35
CA ARG A 154 4.76 22.45 -1.08
C ARG A 154 6.20 22.89 -1.35
N HIS A 155 6.70 23.87 -0.59
CA HIS A 155 8.10 24.29 -0.66
C HIS A 155 9.06 23.10 -0.43
N ALA A 156 8.84 22.30 0.60
CA ALA A 156 9.65 21.12 0.87
C ALA A 156 9.56 20.03 -0.24
N ILE A 157 8.41 19.90 -0.91
CA ILE A 157 8.25 18.97 -2.04
C ILE A 157 9.07 19.43 -3.25
N VAL A 158 9.15 20.71 -3.51
CA VAL A 158 9.85 21.28 -4.66
C VAL A 158 11.37 21.37 -4.39
N THR A 159 11.75 21.98 -3.29
CA THR A 159 13.16 22.30 -3.01
C THR A 159 13.90 21.23 -2.22
N GLY A 160 13.17 20.44 -1.43
CA GLY A 160 13.73 19.50 -0.45
C GLY A 160 14.13 20.20 0.86
N GLU A 161 13.89 21.48 1.01
CA GLU A 161 14.17 22.22 2.24
C GLU A 161 13.05 22.03 3.24
N THR A 162 13.40 21.57 4.42
CA THR A 162 12.46 21.46 5.55
C THR A 162 12.97 22.32 6.68
N GLY A 163 12.26 23.41 6.98
CA GLY A 163 12.51 24.21 8.16
C GLY A 163 11.81 23.58 9.35
N ALA A 164 12.55 23.17 10.35
CA ALA A 164 12.04 22.89 11.67
C ALA A 164 12.99 23.53 12.69
N TYR A 165 12.49 24.50 13.42
CA TYR A 165 13.16 25.09 14.61
C TYR A 165 14.65 25.41 14.43
N GLY A 166 14.99 26.15 13.37
CA GLY A 166 16.33 26.68 13.17
C GLY A 166 17.31 25.84 12.35
N GLY A 167 16.85 24.78 11.70
CA GLY A 167 17.68 23.99 10.79
C GLY A 167 16.97 23.63 9.49
N TYR A 168 17.52 24.09 8.36
CA TYR A 168 17.08 23.64 7.04
C TYR A 168 17.80 22.35 6.70
N GLN A 169 17.07 21.25 6.58
CA GLN A 169 17.61 20.04 5.97
C GLN A 169 17.48 20.17 4.45
N LYS A 170 18.59 20.34 3.77
CA LYS A 170 18.69 20.20 2.30
C LYS A 170 18.55 18.71 1.94
N ASN A 171 17.90 18.41 0.83
CA ASN A 171 17.67 17.04 0.35
C ASN A 171 16.77 16.16 1.24
N SER A 172 15.77 16.74 1.85
CA SER A 172 14.72 16.00 2.55
C SER A 172 14.06 14.98 1.61
N ARG A 173 13.60 13.86 2.18
CA ARG A 173 12.75 12.87 1.47
C ARG A 173 11.40 13.45 1.02
N MET A 174 11.05 14.63 1.47
CA MET A 174 9.89 15.36 0.96
C MET A 174 10.08 15.78 -0.50
N LYS A 175 11.31 16.02 -0.93
CA LYS A 175 11.60 16.41 -2.32
C LYS A 175 11.07 15.37 -3.29
N MET A 176 10.33 15.82 -4.28
CA MET A 176 9.94 14.99 -5.42
C MET A 176 11.09 14.98 -6.44
N SER A 177 11.29 13.88 -7.16
CA SER A 177 12.34 13.81 -8.17
C SER A 177 12.11 14.84 -9.28
N GLN A 178 13.17 15.38 -9.86
CA GLN A 178 13.12 16.39 -10.91
C GLN A 178 12.22 15.96 -12.08
N LYS A 179 12.35 14.71 -12.53
CA LYS A 179 11.50 14.12 -13.58
C LYS A 179 10.01 14.31 -13.33
N TRP A 180 9.56 14.14 -12.09
CA TRP A 180 8.13 14.24 -11.74
C TRP A 180 7.72 15.67 -11.39
N LEU A 181 8.65 16.49 -10.90
CA LEU A 181 8.42 17.92 -10.73
C LEU A 181 8.15 18.61 -12.07
N GLU A 182 8.95 18.35 -13.09
CA GLU A 182 8.76 18.90 -14.45
C GLU A 182 7.39 18.57 -15.03
N LYS A 183 6.89 17.36 -14.79
CA LYS A 183 5.57 16.90 -15.31
C LYS A 183 4.38 17.31 -14.44
N PHE A 184 4.56 17.42 -13.13
CA PHE A 184 3.45 17.53 -12.19
C PHE A 184 3.61 18.68 -11.18
N GLY A 185 4.66 19.45 -11.25
CA GLY A 185 4.95 20.52 -10.29
C GLY A 185 3.87 21.61 -10.24
N GLY A 186 3.28 21.90 -11.39
CA GLY A 186 1.96 22.51 -11.47
C GLY A 186 1.86 23.99 -11.10
N TYR A 187 2.97 24.69 -10.81
CA TYR A 187 2.92 26.13 -10.55
C TYR A 187 4.18 26.85 -10.97
N ALA A 188 4.00 28.12 -11.36
CA ALA A 188 5.13 29.02 -11.57
C ALA A 188 5.47 29.72 -10.25
N ASN A 189 6.73 29.63 -9.84
CA ASN A 189 7.26 30.34 -8.69
C ASN A 189 8.61 30.93 -9.03
N ASN A 190 8.67 32.24 -9.18
CA ASN A 190 9.87 32.94 -9.56
C ASN A 190 10.97 32.87 -8.48
N GLU A 191 10.60 32.81 -7.20
CA GLU A 191 11.55 32.69 -6.08
C GLU A 191 12.23 31.32 -6.06
N GLU A 192 11.50 30.25 -6.46
CA GLU A 192 12.02 28.90 -6.53
C GLU A 192 12.56 28.55 -7.93
N GLY A 193 12.41 29.45 -8.91
CA GLY A 193 12.83 29.24 -10.29
C GLY A 193 12.09 28.11 -10.99
N THR A 194 10.83 27.86 -10.63
CA THR A 194 10.04 26.76 -11.16
C THR A 194 9.05 27.22 -12.23
N ASN A 195 8.92 26.44 -13.28
CA ASN A 195 7.90 26.59 -14.32
C ASN A 195 7.46 25.20 -14.77
N TYR A 196 6.81 24.47 -13.86
CA TYR A 196 6.47 23.08 -14.07
C TYR A 196 5.11 22.92 -14.76
N GLN A 197 4.97 21.81 -15.49
CA GLN A 197 3.74 21.51 -16.21
C GLN A 197 2.59 21.16 -15.25
N ILE A 198 1.37 21.45 -15.72
CA ILE A 198 0.13 21.04 -15.08
C ILE A 198 -0.53 20.01 -16.01
N PRO A 199 -0.76 18.77 -15.55
CA PRO A 199 -1.48 17.81 -16.37
C PRO A 199 -2.96 18.22 -16.55
N ASN A 200 -3.56 17.80 -17.66
CA ASN A 200 -4.98 17.97 -17.92
C ASN A 200 -5.87 16.88 -17.29
N PHE A 201 -5.40 16.31 -16.19
CA PHE A 201 -6.11 15.33 -15.34
C PHE A 201 -5.65 15.45 -13.89
N LYS A 202 -6.51 15.01 -12.97
CA LYS A 202 -6.19 15.01 -11.53
C LYS A 202 -5.40 13.76 -11.15
N VAL A 203 -4.53 13.87 -10.14
CA VAL A 203 -3.76 12.75 -9.55
C VAL A 203 -3.97 12.75 -8.05
N SER A 204 -4.26 11.57 -7.47
CA SER A 204 -4.53 11.46 -6.04
C SER A 204 -4.26 10.06 -5.50
N SER A 205 -4.00 9.95 -4.21
CA SER A 205 -3.94 8.68 -3.48
C SER A 205 -5.26 8.27 -2.82
N LYS A 206 -6.34 9.02 -2.99
CA LYS A 206 -7.63 8.86 -2.31
C LYS A 206 -8.34 7.54 -2.63
N CYS A 207 -8.06 6.94 -3.80
CA CYS A 207 -8.65 5.65 -4.17
C CYS A 207 -8.42 4.57 -3.09
N CYS A 208 -7.18 4.38 -2.65
CA CYS A 208 -6.88 3.44 -1.56
C CYS A 208 -7.55 3.83 -0.24
N TYR A 209 -7.61 5.13 0.06
CA TYR A 209 -8.21 5.61 1.30
C TYR A 209 -9.70 5.26 1.38
N TYR A 210 -10.50 5.68 0.41
CA TYR A 210 -11.97 5.49 0.45
C TYR A 210 -12.40 4.05 0.23
N LEU A 211 -11.68 3.29 -0.61
CA LEU A 211 -12.06 1.92 -0.96
C LEU A 211 -11.49 0.86 -0.02
N LYS A 212 -10.32 1.10 0.61
CA LYS A 212 -9.65 0.09 1.46
C LYS A 212 -9.43 0.56 2.89
N GLU A 213 -8.77 1.70 3.08
CA GLU A 213 -8.29 2.10 4.40
C GLU A 213 -9.44 2.54 5.31
N LYS A 214 -10.32 3.43 4.82
CA LYS A 214 -11.43 3.96 5.61
C LYS A 214 -12.43 2.87 6.03
N PRO A 215 -12.91 1.94 5.16
CA PRO A 215 -13.76 0.84 5.59
C PRO A 215 -13.13 -0.04 6.67
N CYS A 216 -11.86 -0.43 6.47
CA CYS A 216 -11.13 -1.24 7.46
C CYS A 216 -10.94 -0.50 8.79
N ASN A 217 -10.66 0.81 8.76
CA ASN A 217 -10.50 1.61 9.97
C ASN A 217 -11.81 1.83 10.71
N THR A 218 -12.92 2.01 10.00
CA THR A 218 -14.27 2.12 10.59
C THR A 218 -14.62 0.82 11.31
N TRP A 219 -14.54 -0.30 10.60
CA TRP A 219 -14.77 -1.63 11.18
C TRP A 219 -13.88 -1.89 12.40
N ALA A 220 -12.61 -1.52 12.31
CA ALA A 220 -11.64 -1.69 13.40
C ALA A 220 -12.03 -0.94 14.67
N LYS A 221 -12.55 0.28 14.54
CA LYS A 221 -13.02 1.08 15.68
C LYS A 221 -14.27 0.49 16.30
N GLU A 222 -15.22 0.05 15.46
CA GLU A 222 -16.48 -0.56 15.91
C GLU A 222 -16.25 -1.87 16.67
N HIS A 223 -15.19 -2.62 16.33
CA HIS A 223 -14.86 -3.92 16.92
C HIS A 223 -13.68 -3.86 17.90
N ASN A 224 -13.22 -2.66 18.31
CA ASN A 224 -12.02 -2.49 19.15
C ASN A 224 -10.85 -3.38 18.71
N SER A 225 -10.54 -3.37 17.41
CA SER A 225 -9.66 -4.37 16.80
C SER A 225 -8.37 -3.79 16.23
N VAL A 226 -7.25 -4.48 16.48
CA VAL A 226 -5.90 -4.13 16.00
C VAL A 226 -5.41 -5.13 14.95
N PRO A 227 -4.55 -4.73 14.00
CA PRO A 227 -4.20 -5.58 12.87
C PRO A 227 -2.96 -6.45 13.09
N TYR A 228 -3.06 -7.69 12.62
CA TYR A 228 -1.92 -8.42 12.08
C TYR A 228 -1.74 -8.05 10.60
N LEU A 229 -0.50 -7.79 10.18
CA LEU A 229 -0.15 -7.33 8.83
C LEU A 229 0.86 -8.28 8.18
N GLY A 230 0.58 -8.73 6.98
CA GLY A 230 1.50 -9.53 6.15
C GLY A 230 2.61 -8.69 5.51
N LEU A 231 3.30 -7.86 6.30
CA LEU A 231 4.35 -6.96 5.82
C LEU A 231 5.73 -7.58 6.00
N MET A 232 6.56 -7.43 4.99
CA MET A 232 7.96 -7.84 5.00
C MET A 232 8.88 -6.63 4.80
N ALA A 233 9.98 -6.56 5.55
CA ALA A 233 10.98 -5.51 5.35
C ALA A 233 11.73 -5.66 4.01
N SER A 234 11.79 -6.87 3.46
CA SER A 234 12.35 -7.17 2.13
C SER A 234 11.62 -6.45 0.98
N GLU A 235 10.38 -5.98 1.18
CA GLU A 235 9.65 -5.18 0.20
C GLU A 235 10.17 -3.74 0.05
N GLY A 236 11.02 -3.29 0.98
CA GLY A 236 11.64 -1.97 0.94
C GLY A 236 10.73 -0.80 1.37
N GLY A 237 11.16 0.41 1.04
CA GLY A 237 10.42 1.64 1.27
C GLY A 237 10.31 2.07 2.75
N ARG A 238 9.32 2.93 3.04
CA ARG A 238 9.10 3.44 4.41
C ARG A 238 8.72 2.35 5.41
N ARG A 239 8.00 1.32 4.94
CA ARG A 239 7.56 0.19 5.78
C ARG A 239 8.74 -0.60 6.29
N ALA A 240 9.73 -0.88 5.44
CA ALA A 240 10.96 -1.58 5.82
C ALA A 240 11.66 -0.87 6.98
N LYS A 241 11.91 0.45 6.86
CA LYS A 241 12.54 1.23 7.92
C LYS A 241 11.75 1.17 9.24
N SER A 242 10.42 1.29 9.16
CA SER A 242 9.55 1.19 10.35
C SER A 242 9.62 -0.18 11.01
N LEU A 243 9.66 -1.27 10.22
CA LEU A 243 9.81 -2.63 10.75
C LEU A 243 11.18 -2.87 11.37
N MET A 244 12.25 -2.37 10.76
CA MET A 244 13.62 -2.50 11.27
C MET A 244 13.83 -1.78 12.60
N ILE A 245 13.17 -0.62 12.80
CA ILE A 245 13.31 0.16 14.04
C ILE A 245 12.36 -0.31 15.13
N ASN A 246 11.09 -0.56 14.77
CA ASN A 246 10.02 -0.84 15.73
C ASN A 246 9.77 -2.35 15.93
N GLY A 247 10.39 -3.20 15.12
CA GLY A 247 10.18 -4.65 15.18
C GLY A 247 8.82 -5.12 14.65
N CYS A 248 8.53 -6.41 14.91
CA CYS A 248 7.28 -7.05 14.50
C CYS A 248 6.08 -6.47 15.23
N ASN A 249 6.14 -6.36 16.56
CA ASN A 249 5.06 -5.89 17.41
C ASN A 249 5.30 -4.44 17.82
N TYR A 250 4.27 -3.62 17.67
CA TYR A 250 4.34 -2.21 18.02
C TYR A 250 3.08 -1.78 18.77
N PHE A 251 3.27 -1.26 19.99
CA PHE A 251 2.23 -0.80 20.89
C PHE A 251 2.41 0.70 21.21
N GLY A 252 2.28 1.53 20.17
CA GLY A 252 2.39 2.98 20.31
C GLY A 252 1.06 3.63 20.68
N LYS A 253 1.12 4.92 21.10
CA LYS A 253 -0.07 5.69 21.50
C LYS A 253 -1.12 5.82 20.38
N SER A 254 -0.70 5.97 19.13
CA SER A 254 -1.58 6.19 17.97
C SER A 254 -1.77 4.95 17.10
N THR A 255 -0.98 3.92 17.30
CA THR A 255 -1.00 2.73 16.44
C THR A 255 -0.56 1.51 17.22
N ILE A 256 -1.35 0.46 17.16
CA ILE A 256 -1.02 -0.89 17.65
C ILE A 256 -1.06 -1.82 16.44
N ARG A 257 -0.02 -2.63 16.23
CA ARG A 257 0.06 -3.58 15.10
C ARG A 257 1.05 -4.69 15.36
N SER A 258 0.84 -5.82 14.70
CA SER A 258 1.86 -6.86 14.54
C SER A 258 2.13 -7.13 13.07
N ALA A 259 3.39 -7.41 12.74
CA ALA A 259 3.82 -7.91 11.43
C ALA A 259 4.73 -9.14 11.65
N PRO A 260 4.16 -10.32 11.91
CA PRO A 260 4.94 -11.52 12.23
C PRO A 260 5.95 -11.87 11.14
N PHE A 261 5.65 -11.58 9.88
CA PHE A 261 6.50 -11.83 8.72
C PHE A 261 7.52 -10.72 8.44
N ALA A 262 7.76 -9.80 9.39
CA ALA A 262 8.63 -8.65 9.17
C ALA A 262 10.05 -9.03 8.65
N ILE A 263 10.61 -10.14 9.15
CA ILE A 263 11.95 -10.63 8.77
C ILE A 263 11.94 -11.60 7.57
N PHE A 264 10.77 -11.93 7.02
CA PHE A 264 10.63 -12.82 5.88
C PHE A 264 11.01 -12.11 4.56
N ASN A 265 11.31 -12.92 3.57
CA ASN A 265 11.37 -12.52 2.16
C ASN A 265 10.31 -13.28 1.35
N ARG A 266 10.26 -13.04 0.03
CA ARG A 266 9.26 -13.69 -0.83
C ARG A 266 9.40 -15.21 -0.85
N GLN A 267 10.61 -15.75 -0.81
CA GLN A 267 10.87 -17.20 -0.79
C GLN A 267 10.29 -17.84 0.47
N ASP A 268 10.49 -17.19 1.63
CA ASP A 268 9.97 -17.68 2.90
C ASP A 268 8.43 -17.73 2.90
N ILE A 269 7.75 -16.74 2.31
CA ILE A 269 6.29 -16.73 2.20
C ILE A 269 5.78 -17.84 1.27
N LEU A 270 6.42 -18.04 0.13
CA LEU A 270 6.02 -19.09 -0.81
C LEU A 270 6.25 -20.49 -0.21
N GLN A 271 7.36 -20.69 0.50
CA GLN A 271 7.62 -21.93 1.22
C GLN A 271 6.56 -22.16 2.31
N LEU A 272 6.25 -21.15 3.13
CA LEU A 272 5.23 -21.24 4.16
C LEU A 272 3.84 -21.54 3.58
N ALA A 273 3.53 -20.97 2.41
CA ALA A 273 2.27 -21.26 1.73
C ALA A 273 2.18 -22.73 1.28
N LEU A 274 3.28 -23.33 0.83
CA LEU A 274 3.36 -24.77 0.52
C LEU A 274 3.22 -25.62 1.78
N ASP A 275 3.98 -25.32 2.83
CA ASP A 275 3.99 -26.12 4.08
C ASP A 275 2.63 -26.13 4.76
N LEU A 276 1.88 -25.03 4.68
CA LEU A 276 0.54 -24.91 5.25
C LEU A 276 -0.60 -25.28 4.28
N ASN A 277 -0.28 -25.75 3.07
CA ASN A 277 -1.26 -26.03 2.03
C ASN A 277 -2.24 -24.85 1.80
N VAL A 278 -1.70 -23.64 1.75
CA VAL A 278 -2.50 -22.42 1.52
C VAL A 278 -3.19 -22.48 0.16
N PRO A 279 -4.51 -22.24 0.07
CA PRO A 279 -5.17 -22.19 -1.22
C PRO A 279 -4.64 -20.99 -2.03
N VAL A 280 -3.99 -21.29 -3.15
CA VAL A 280 -3.41 -20.29 -4.05
C VAL A 280 -4.46 -19.81 -5.03
N PRO A 281 -4.83 -18.51 -5.05
CA PRO A 281 -5.77 -17.98 -6.05
C PRO A 281 -5.26 -18.19 -7.47
N GLU A 282 -6.15 -18.53 -8.41
CA GLU A 282 -5.82 -18.87 -9.79
C GLU A 282 -5.01 -17.80 -10.53
N ILE A 283 -5.20 -16.54 -10.17
CA ILE A 283 -4.42 -15.43 -10.74
C ILE A 283 -2.92 -15.56 -10.49
N TYR A 284 -2.50 -16.23 -9.42
CA TYR A 284 -1.08 -16.53 -9.16
C TYR A 284 -0.61 -17.80 -9.87
N GLY A 285 -1.53 -18.65 -10.35
CA GLY A 285 -1.23 -19.97 -10.89
C GLY A 285 -0.86 -20.96 -9.79
N LYS A 286 0.27 -21.64 -9.95
CA LYS A 286 0.83 -22.58 -8.97
C LYS A 286 2.12 -22.00 -8.37
N ILE A 287 2.46 -22.44 -7.17
CA ILE A 287 3.80 -22.23 -6.61
C ILE A 287 4.66 -23.39 -7.08
N GLU A 288 5.69 -23.10 -7.86
CA GLU A 288 6.63 -24.08 -8.42
C GLU A 288 8.06 -23.72 -8.04
N ARG A 289 8.95 -24.70 -8.14
CA ARG A 289 10.39 -24.56 -7.86
C ARG A 289 11.18 -24.61 -9.15
N GLN A 290 12.06 -23.64 -9.35
CA GLN A 290 13.02 -23.63 -10.46
C GLN A 290 14.17 -24.60 -10.19
N GLU A 291 15.00 -24.85 -11.20
CA GLU A 291 16.18 -25.73 -11.10
C GLU A 291 17.19 -25.27 -10.03
N ASP A 292 17.30 -23.96 -9.80
CA ASP A 292 18.14 -23.36 -8.76
C ASP A 292 17.54 -23.43 -7.35
N GLY A 293 16.35 -24.05 -7.20
CA GLY A 293 15.64 -24.17 -5.94
C GLY A 293 14.73 -22.98 -5.60
N THR A 294 14.73 -21.91 -6.40
CA THR A 294 13.92 -20.71 -6.17
C THR A 294 12.43 -20.97 -6.40
N LEU A 295 11.59 -20.57 -5.46
CA LEU A 295 10.14 -20.65 -5.58
C LEU A 295 9.57 -19.44 -6.33
N TYR A 296 8.57 -19.67 -7.15
CA TYR A 296 7.87 -18.62 -7.89
C TYR A 296 6.40 -19.00 -8.11
N THR A 297 5.58 -18.02 -8.44
CA THR A 297 4.20 -18.25 -8.89
C THR A 297 4.16 -18.23 -10.41
N THR A 298 3.53 -19.24 -11.02
CA THR A 298 3.58 -19.47 -12.48
C THR A 298 2.86 -18.41 -13.31
N LYS A 299 1.99 -17.60 -12.69
CA LYS A 299 1.31 -16.46 -13.31
C LYS A 299 1.72 -15.14 -12.63
N ALA A 300 0.80 -14.42 -12.04
CA ALA A 300 1.12 -13.13 -11.40
C ALA A 300 2.05 -13.29 -10.18
N GLN A 301 3.09 -12.46 -10.09
CA GLN A 301 3.94 -12.40 -8.89
C GLN A 301 3.32 -11.53 -7.80
N ARG A 302 2.55 -10.52 -8.18
CA ARG A 302 1.81 -9.62 -7.31
C ARG A 302 0.47 -9.29 -7.94
N THR A 303 -0.51 -9.10 -7.12
CA THR A 303 -1.83 -8.62 -7.52
C THR A 303 -2.11 -7.26 -6.91
N GLY A 304 -3.09 -6.57 -7.46
CA GLY A 304 -3.59 -5.30 -6.96
C GLY A 304 -5.05 -5.14 -7.37
N CYS A 305 -5.65 -4.01 -7.02
CA CYS A 305 -6.97 -3.69 -7.53
C CYS A 305 -6.94 -3.59 -9.06
N SER A 306 -7.99 -4.07 -9.72
CA SER A 306 -8.15 -3.89 -11.18
C SER A 306 -7.86 -2.43 -11.56
N MET A 307 -7.09 -2.23 -12.64
CA MET A 307 -6.71 -0.90 -13.16
C MET A 307 -6.11 0.06 -12.11
N CYS A 308 -5.28 -0.44 -11.20
CA CYS A 308 -4.51 0.40 -10.28
C CYS A 308 -3.19 0.83 -10.95
N GLY A 309 -2.94 2.12 -11.09
CA GLY A 309 -1.72 2.65 -11.72
C GLY A 309 -0.51 2.80 -10.79
N PHE A 310 -0.64 2.49 -9.49
CA PHE A 310 0.50 2.54 -8.59
C PHE A 310 1.54 1.48 -8.94
N GLY A 311 2.76 1.93 -9.23
CA GLY A 311 3.88 1.09 -9.60
C GLY A 311 3.92 0.65 -11.06
N LEU A 312 2.86 0.88 -11.85
CA LEU A 312 2.76 0.42 -13.24
C LEU A 312 3.95 0.86 -14.12
N HIS A 313 4.43 2.09 -13.93
CA HIS A 313 5.57 2.66 -14.64
C HIS A 313 6.92 1.96 -14.36
N LEU A 314 6.96 1.05 -13.39
CA LEU A 314 8.14 0.24 -13.03
C LEU A 314 8.00 -1.21 -13.51
N GLU A 315 6.82 -1.61 -13.99
CA GLU A 315 6.58 -2.96 -14.46
C GLU A 315 7.10 -3.15 -15.88
N LYS A 316 7.66 -4.33 -16.15
CA LYS A 316 8.01 -4.76 -17.51
C LYS A 316 6.74 -5.22 -18.24
N ARG A 317 6.70 -5.05 -19.55
CA ARG A 317 5.61 -5.60 -20.37
C ARG A 317 5.81 -7.11 -20.61
N PRO A 318 4.71 -7.89 -20.66
CA PRO A 318 3.34 -7.47 -20.44
C PRO A 318 3.08 -7.14 -18.97
N HIS A 319 2.54 -5.93 -18.71
CA HIS A 319 2.15 -5.52 -17.35
C HIS A 319 0.66 -5.82 -17.09
N ARG A 320 0.20 -5.57 -15.85
CA ARG A 320 -1.17 -5.93 -15.43
C ARG A 320 -2.30 -5.30 -16.28
N PHE A 321 -2.07 -4.14 -16.93
CA PHE A 321 -3.07 -3.56 -17.85
C PHE A 321 -3.09 -4.31 -19.19
N ASP A 322 -1.94 -4.80 -19.67
CA ASP A 322 -1.89 -5.68 -20.85
C ASP A 322 -2.64 -6.99 -20.58
N LEU A 323 -2.40 -7.60 -19.40
CA LEU A 323 -3.10 -8.82 -19.02
C LEU A 323 -4.62 -8.63 -18.90
N LEU A 324 -5.07 -7.48 -18.36
CA LEU A 324 -6.50 -7.17 -18.32
C LEU A 324 -7.09 -7.01 -19.73
N LYS A 325 -6.33 -6.42 -20.66
CA LYS A 325 -6.76 -6.29 -22.08
C LYS A 325 -7.05 -7.66 -22.70
N GLU A 326 -6.22 -8.64 -22.38
CA GLU A 326 -6.40 -10.01 -22.88
C GLU A 326 -7.58 -10.72 -22.19
N GLN A 327 -7.72 -10.57 -20.88
CA GLN A 327 -8.72 -11.26 -20.07
C GLN A 327 -10.12 -10.64 -20.16
N ASN A 328 -10.19 -9.32 -20.16
CA ASN A 328 -11.44 -8.55 -20.20
C ASN A 328 -11.29 -7.27 -21.04
N PRO A 329 -11.31 -7.39 -22.38
CA PRO A 329 -11.11 -6.26 -23.29
C PRO A 329 -12.12 -5.10 -23.07
N LYS A 330 -13.38 -5.43 -22.75
CA LYS A 330 -14.43 -4.42 -22.51
C LYS A 330 -14.17 -3.58 -21.26
N GLU A 331 -13.77 -4.22 -20.17
CA GLU A 331 -13.40 -3.52 -18.95
C GLU A 331 -12.16 -2.66 -19.17
N TRP A 332 -11.16 -3.21 -19.86
CA TRP A 332 -9.94 -2.49 -20.21
C TRP A 332 -10.26 -1.22 -21.04
N GLU A 333 -11.05 -1.35 -22.13
CA GLU A 333 -11.46 -0.23 -22.99
C GLU A 333 -12.19 0.86 -22.21
N TYR A 334 -13.11 0.46 -21.35
CA TYR A 334 -13.83 1.39 -20.49
C TYR A 334 -12.88 2.21 -19.60
N TRP A 335 -11.96 1.56 -18.91
CA TRP A 335 -11.00 2.23 -18.04
C TRP A 335 -9.97 3.05 -18.80
N MET A 336 -9.56 2.60 -19.98
CA MET A 336 -8.56 3.31 -20.78
C MET A 336 -9.10 4.60 -21.40
N TYR A 337 -10.37 4.63 -21.80
CA TYR A 337 -10.89 5.73 -22.61
C TYR A 337 -12.16 6.38 -22.08
N ASN A 338 -12.90 5.74 -21.18
CA ASN A 338 -14.29 6.13 -20.90
C ASN A 338 -14.62 6.32 -19.40
N CYS A 339 -13.67 6.11 -18.48
CA CYS A 339 -13.97 6.10 -17.04
C CYS A 339 -14.17 7.49 -16.42
N CYS A 340 -13.75 8.55 -17.10
CA CYS A 340 -13.88 9.94 -16.64
C CYS A 340 -14.49 10.83 -17.73
N THR A 341 -15.03 11.96 -17.29
CA THR A 341 -15.47 13.05 -18.15
C THR A 341 -14.66 14.30 -17.82
N ASP A 342 -14.15 14.97 -18.83
CA ASP A 342 -13.43 16.22 -18.68
C ASP A 342 -14.40 17.35 -18.33
N ASP A 343 -14.21 17.99 -17.19
CA ASP A 343 -15.13 19.03 -16.67
C ASP A 343 -15.21 20.27 -17.59
N LYS A 344 -14.24 20.48 -18.49
CA LYS A 344 -14.16 21.65 -19.38
C LYS A 344 -14.73 21.36 -20.77
N THR A 345 -14.41 20.18 -21.32
CA THR A 345 -14.76 19.83 -22.71
C THR A 345 -15.95 18.90 -22.81
N GLY A 346 -16.33 18.22 -21.73
CA GLY A 346 -17.35 17.17 -21.73
C GLY A 346 -16.89 15.86 -22.37
N GLU A 347 -15.66 15.77 -22.86
CA GLU A 347 -15.13 14.56 -23.50
C GLU A 347 -14.87 13.45 -22.50
N ARG A 348 -15.08 12.22 -22.95
CA ARG A 348 -14.71 11.04 -22.17
C ARG A 348 -13.21 10.78 -22.29
N TYR A 349 -12.60 10.39 -21.18
CA TYR A 349 -11.19 10.00 -21.14
C TYR A 349 -10.93 8.97 -20.03
N GLY A 350 -9.70 8.48 -19.98
CA GLY A 350 -9.32 7.51 -18.99
C GLY A 350 -7.79 7.36 -18.86
N TRP A 351 -7.37 6.14 -18.54
CA TRP A 351 -5.96 5.83 -18.29
C TRP A 351 -5.03 6.10 -19.48
N ALA A 352 -5.51 6.02 -20.73
CA ALA A 352 -4.71 6.33 -21.90
C ALA A 352 -4.08 7.71 -21.80
N ARG A 353 -4.88 8.75 -21.46
CA ARG A 353 -4.39 10.12 -21.25
C ARG A 353 -3.28 10.20 -20.19
N VAL A 354 -3.42 9.45 -19.10
CA VAL A 354 -2.46 9.43 -18.00
C VAL A 354 -1.17 8.71 -18.39
N LEU A 355 -1.28 7.54 -19.03
CA LEU A 355 -0.14 6.71 -19.42
C LEU A 355 0.70 7.37 -20.50
N ASP A 356 0.06 8.00 -21.50
CA ASP A 356 0.74 8.80 -22.51
C ASP A 356 1.53 9.93 -21.86
N TYR A 357 0.93 10.66 -20.91
CA TYR A 357 1.59 11.77 -20.22
C TYR A 357 2.85 11.33 -19.45
N ILE A 358 2.83 10.15 -18.83
CA ILE A 358 3.99 9.61 -18.09
C ILE A 358 4.89 8.70 -18.94
N ASN A 359 4.63 8.59 -20.24
CA ASN A 359 5.38 7.76 -21.20
C ASN A 359 5.40 6.26 -20.83
N VAL A 360 4.26 5.71 -20.44
CA VAL A 360 4.05 4.27 -20.23
C VAL A 360 3.28 3.68 -21.40
N LYS A 361 3.86 2.73 -22.10
CA LYS A 361 3.20 2.02 -23.22
C LYS A 361 2.13 1.06 -22.68
N TYR A 362 1.02 0.86 -23.48
CA TYR A 362 -0.11 -0.01 -23.14
C TYR A 362 -0.72 -0.65 -24.40
#